data_ba878766814f0fd1530b7b9c6c7b5e25
#
_entry.id   ba878766814f0fd1530b7b9c6c7b5e25
#
_cell.length_a   1.000
_cell.length_b   1.000
_cell.length_c   1.000
_cell.angle_alpha   90.00
_cell.angle_beta   90.00
_cell.angle_gamma   90.00
#
_symmetry.space_group_name_H-M   'P 1'
#
loop_
_entity.id
_entity.type
_entity.pdbx_description
1 polymer ?
#
loop_
_entity_poly.entity_id
_entity_poly.type
_entity_poly.pdbx_seq_one_letter_code
_entity_poly.pdbx_strand_id
1 'polypeptide(L)'
;MGDPAGIGPEVIAKALAGREVQRLCLPLVIGSVPVMERTIKALRLKLTVVPVHGHDPVSLKGNMVAVLDPMETPLKKFKPGVAAADTGGASVEFIKKAVHLAEIGCIDGIVTAPINKEAINMAGCHYPGHTELLADLTNAKESGMMIVGGPLRIMFVTTHVAIKDLSKLLTQAKIEKAIRLAHQALTGLYGIKKPRIGVAALNPHAGEHGLFGNEEARVILPAARASQARGILASDPQPADKIGRAHV
;
A
#
# COMPACT_ATOMS: atom_id res chain seq x y z
N MET A 1 11.92 3.89 -4.94
CA MET A 1 12.07 5.36 -5.24
C MET A 1 10.81 5.95 -5.88
N GLY A 2 10.01 5.19 -6.60
CA GLY A 2 8.94 5.70 -7.45
C GLY A 2 9.51 6.33 -8.72
N ASP A 3 8.78 7.30 -9.30
CA ASP A 3 9.27 8.00 -10.49
C ASP A 3 10.45 8.92 -10.12
N PRO A 4 11.65 8.71 -10.73
CA PRO A 4 12.81 9.57 -10.51
C PRO A 4 12.61 11.05 -10.88
N ALA A 5 11.68 11.35 -11.79
CA ALA A 5 11.31 12.72 -12.16
C ALA A 5 10.25 13.33 -11.25
N GLY A 6 9.62 12.53 -10.39
CA GLY A 6 8.58 12.95 -9.45
C GLY A 6 9.11 13.42 -8.10
N ILE A 7 8.20 13.51 -7.12
CA ILE A 7 8.51 13.95 -5.75
C ILE A 7 9.08 12.83 -4.86
N GLY A 8 9.06 11.57 -5.33
CA GLY A 8 9.49 10.41 -4.57
C GLY A 8 10.87 10.56 -3.94
N PRO A 9 11.91 10.91 -4.69
CA PRO A 9 13.26 11.10 -4.16
C PRO A 9 13.34 12.13 -3.03
N GLU A 10 12.58 13.24 -3.13
CA GLU A 10 12.56 14.29 -2.10
C GLU A 10 11.87 13.80 -0.81
N VAL A 11 10.73 13.14 -0.95
CA VAL A 11 9.98 12.59 0.19
C VAL A 11 10.83 11.57 0.94
N ILE A 12 11.50 10.68 0.22
CA ILE A 12 12.42 9.69 0.80
C ILE A 12 13.56 10.38 1.54
N ALA A 13 14.25 11.32 0.89
CA ALA A 13 15.38 12.02 1.49
C ALA A 13 14.98 12.76 2.77
N LYS A 14 13.84 13.45 2.78
CA LYS A 14 13.30 14.15 3.95
C LYS A 14 12.91 13.18 5.07
N ALA A 15 12.26 12.07 4.74
CA ALA A 15 11.87 11.06 5.73
C ALA A 15 13.10 10.43 6.40
N LEU A 16 14.13 10.10 5.61
CA LEU A 16 15.36 9.47 6.10
C LEU A 16 16.29 10.44 6.83
N ALA A 17 16.13 11.75 6.65
CA ALA A 17 16.83 12.75 7.45
C ALA A 17 16.32 12.81 8.92
N GLY A 18 15.09 12.34 9.15
CA GLY A 18 14.50 12.21 10.49
C GLY A 18 14.99 10.96 11.22
N ARG A 19 15.24 11.10 12.54
CA ARG A 19 15.68 9.95 13.37
C ARG A 19 14.57 8.93 13.66
N GLU A 20 13.32 9.28 13.40
CA GLU A 20 12.15 8.42 13.70
C GLU A 20 12.17 7.14 12.87
N VAL A 21 12.37 7.26 11.55
CA VAL A 21 12.42 6.10 10.65
C VAL A 21 13.56 5.17 11.02
N GLN A 22 14.75 5.71 11.29
CA GLN A 22 15.95 4.92 11.66
C GLN A 22 15.81 4.17 12.99
N ARG A 23 14.89 4.61 13.88
CA ARG A 23 14.59 3.90 15.14
C ARG A 23 13.62 2.73 14.93
N LEU A 24 12.80 2.79 13.89
CA LEU A 24 11.74 1.83 13.62
C LEU A 24 12.17 0.71 12.68
N CYS A 25 13.07 1.01 11.72
CA CYS A 25 13.51 0.06 10.71
C CYS A 25 14.89 0.40 10.16
N LEU A 26 15.45 -0.54 9.39
CA LEU A 26 16.64 -0.33 8.56
C LEU A 26 16.17 -0.05 7.12
N PRO A 27 16.10 1.20 6.69
CA PRO A 27 15.58 1.55 5.38
C PRO A 27 16.60 1.25 4.27
N LEU A 28 16.17 0.54 3.24
CA LEU A 28 16.89 0.33 1.99
C LEU A 28 16.12 1.05 0.87
N VAL A 29 16.74 2.03 0.25
CA VAL A 29 16.15 2.71 -0.92
C VAL A 29 16.48 1.91 -2.18
N ILE A 30 15.45 1.43 -2.87
CA ILE A 30 15.62 0.85 -4.19
C ILE A 30 15.33 1.94 -5.21
N GLY A 31 16.38 2.34 -5.96
CA GLY A 31 16.32 3.48 -6.84
C GLY A 31 17.68 3.95 -7.34
N SER A 32 17.69 5.01 -8.11
CA SER A 32 18.90 5.54 -8.73
C SER A 32 19.80 6.28 -7.74
N VAL A 33 21.04 5.82 -7.60
CA VAL A 33 22.08 6.45 -6.77
C VAL A 33 22.31 7.91 -7.18
N PRO A 34 22.56 8.24 -8.46
CA PRO A 34 22.79 9.63 -8.86
C PRO A 34 21.59 10.56 -8.60
N VAL A 35 20.37 10.02 -8.68
CA VAL A 35 19.15 10.79 -8.38
C VAL A 35 19.08 11.12 -6.89
N MET A 36 19.35 10.15 -6.02
CA MET A 36 19.35 10.39 -4.56
C MET A 36 20.44 11.37 -4.15
N GLU A 37 21.67 11.24 -4.66
CA GLU A 37 22.77 12.16 -4.37
C GLU A 37 22.42 13.60 -4.78
N ARG A 38 21.91 13.78 -6.03
CA ARG A 38 21.47 15.09 -6.53
C ARG A 38 20.36 15.68 -5.66
N THR A 39 19.39 14.86 -5.26
CA THR A 39 18.25 15.29 -4.45
C THR A 39 18.70 15.71 -3.05
N ILE A 40 19.52 14.92 -2.38
CA ILE A 40 20.08 15.22 -1.05
C ILE A 40 20.88 16.53 -1.09
N LYS A 41 21.70 16.72 -2.12
CA LYS A 41 22.46 17.96 -2.33
C LYS A 41 21.54 19.16 -2.55
N ALA A 42 20.53 19.04 -3.41
CA ALA A 42 19.58 20.12 -3.71
C ALA A 42 18.79 20.55 -2.47
N LEU A 43 18.41 19.59 -1.62
CA LEU A 43 17.68 19.82 -0.36
C LEU A 43 18.62 20.26 0.79
N ARG A 44 19.92 20.32 0.57
CA ARG A 44 20.95 20.63 1.60
C ARG A 44 20.83 19.76 2.85
N LEU A 45 20.46 18.49 2.68
CA LEU A 45 20.37 17.53 3.79
C LEU A 45 21.74 16.96 4.15
N LYS A 46 21.95 16.72 5.45
CA LYS A 46 23.18 16.08 5.96
C LYS A 46 23.04 14.55 5.90
N LEU A 47 22.86 14.01 4.69
CA LEU A 47 22.80 12.58 4.41
C LEU A 47 23.91 12.18 3.46
N THR A 48 24.42 10.96 3.62
CA THR A 48 25.44 10.36 2.72
C THR A 48 24.86 9.12 2.08
N VAL A 49 24.82 9.08 0.75
CA VAL A 49 24.40 7.90 0.00
C VAL A 49 25.49 6.84 0.08
N VAL A 50 25.09 5.62 0.38
CA VAL A 50 25.93 4.43 0.34
C VAL A 50 25.37 3.50 -0.72
N PRO A 51 25.99 3.38 -1.89
CA PRO A 51 25.60 2.40 -2.89
C PRO A 51 25.69 0.98 -2.33
N VAL A 52 24.68 0.18 -2.56
CA VAL A 52 24.60 -1.22 -2.11
C VAL A 52 24.48 -2.13 -3.32
N HIS A 53 25.17 -3.25 -3.30
CA HIS A 53 25.12 -4.28 -4.32
C HIS A 53 24.73 -5.62 -3.69
N GLY A 54 23.91 -6.40 -4.41
CA GLY A 54 23.50 -7.72 -3.97
C GLY A 54 22.48 -7.73 -2.82
N HIS A 55 22.63 -8.67 -1.91
CA HIS A 55 21.71 -8.93 -0.79
C HIS A 55 22.41 -8.80 0.59
N ASP A 56 23.60 -8.25 0.63
CA ASP A 56 24.38 -8.16 1.86
C ASP A 56 23.72 -7.24 2.88
N PRO A 57 23.71 -7.62 4.16
CA PRO A 57 23.18 -6.77 5.21
C PRO A 57 24.01 -5.49 5.31
N VAL A 58 23.36 -4.35 5.21
CA VAL A 58 24.00 -3.05 5.25
C VAL A 58 24.04 -2.53 6.69
N SER A 59 25.23 -2.41 7.24
CA SER A 59 25.39 -1.72 8.53
C SER A 59 25.42 -0.22 8.29
N LEU A 60 24.31 0.45 8.51
CA LEU A 60 24.19 1.89 8.41
C LEU A 60 24.47 2.54 9.77
N LYS A 61 25.29 3.59 9.78
CA LYS A 61 25.54 4.40 10.98
C LYS A 61 25.23 5.87 10.70
N GLY A 62 24.49 6.48 11.61
CA GLY A 62 24.25 7.92 11.55
C GLY A 62 23.43 8.36 10.33
N ASN A 63 23.96 9.29 9.54
CA ASN A 63 23.26 9.92 8.43
C ASN A 63 23.46 9.18 7.09
N MET A 64 23.72 7.90 7.11
CA MET A 64 23.90 7.10 5.89
C MET A 64 22.56 6.60 5.36
N VAL A 65 22.41 6.59 4.03
CA VAL A 65 21.25 6.08 3.31
C VAL A 65 21.72 5.02 2.32
N ALA A 66 21.35 3.76 2.55
CA ALA A 66 21.61 2.69 1.60
C ALA A 66 20.75 2.86 0.37
N VAL A 67 21.35 2.80 -0.80
CA VAL A 67 20.65 2.85 -2.09
C VAL A 67 21.10 1.69 -2.96
N LEU A 68 20.17 0.83 -3.33
CA LEU A 68 20.35 -0.24 -4.29
C LEU A 68 19.79 0.23 -5.63
N ASP A 69 20.67 0.42 -6.59
CA ASP A 69 20.29 0.77 -7.96
C ASP A 69 20.23 -0.53 -8.79
N PRO A 70 19.06 -0.98 -9.24
CA PRO A 70 18.93 -2.20 -10.03
C PRO A 70 19.19 -1.96 -11.52
N MET A 71 19.45 -0.72 -11.94
CA MET A 71 19.62 -0.39 -13.35
C MET A 71 21.05 -0.72 -13.80
N GLU A 72 21.18 -1.50 -14.87
CA GLU A 72 22.49 -1.80 -15.49
C GLU A 72 23.11 -0.56 -16.13
N THR A 73 22.28 0.34 -16.63
CA THR A 73 22.72 1.62 -17.22
C THR A 73 22.12 2.78 -16.45
N PRO A 74 22.92 3.81 -16.14
CA PRO A 74 22.41 5.00 -15.48
C PRO A 74 21.26 5.64 -16.28
N LEU A 75 20.28 6.17 -15.54
CA LEU A 75 19.20 6.94 -16.15
C LEU A 75 19.76 8.09 -16.99
N LYS A 76 19.26 8.21 -18.22
CA LYS A 76 19.54 9.35 -19.09
C LYS A 76 19.13 10.66 -18.42
N LYS A 77 19.61 11.77 -18.95
CA LYS A 77 19.17 13.09 -18.48
C LYS A 77 17.68 13.23 -18.68
N PHE A 78 16.96 13.53 -17.62
CA PHE A 78 15.52 13.81 -17.63
C PHE A 78 15.22 15.14 -16.95
N LYS A 79 14.06 15.71 -17.22
CA LYS A 79 13.59 16.95 -16.61
C LYS A 79 12.66 16.62 -15.44
N PRO A 80 12.95 17.08 -14.21
CA PRO A 80 12.04 16.92 -13.08
C PRO A 80 10.64 17.46 -13.39
N GLY A 81 9.61 16.73 -12.95
CA GLY A 81 8.21 17.08 -13.16
C GLY A 81 7.66 16.76 -14.56
N VAL A 82 8.45 16.14 -15.43
CA VAL A 82 8.03 15.77 -16.80
C VAL A 82 7.99 14.26 -16.92
N ALA A 83 6.83 13.72 -17.34
CA ALA A 83 6.68 12.30 -17.62
C ALA A 83 7.57 11.86 -18.78
N ALA A 84 8.28 10.75 -18.62
CA ALA A 84 9.15 10.18 -19.64
C ALA A 84 9.20 8.64 -19.53
N ALA A 85 9.34 7.97 -20.67
CA ALA A 85 9.42 6.50 -20.70
C ALA A 85 10.59 5.95 -19.87
N ASP A 86 11.77 6.60 -19.95
CA ASP A 86 12.96 6.16 -19.21
C ASP A 86 12.74 6.21 -17.69
N THR A 87 12.09 7.25 -17.14
CA THR A 87 11.81 7.37 -15.71
C THR A 87 10.65 6.47 -15.28
N GLY A 88 9.66 6.28 -16.15
CA GLY A 88 8.58 5.33 -15.94
C GLY A 88 9.09 3.90 -15.89
N GLY A 89 9.91 3.49 -16.85
CA GLY A 89 10.54 2.18 -16.87
C GLY A 89 11.40 1.91 -15.65
N ALA A 90 12.23 2.88 -15.26
CA ALA A 90 13.05 2.78 -14.06
C ALA A 90 12.19 2.58 -12.79
N SER A 91 11.07 3.31 -12.67
CA SER A 91 10.18 3.15 -11.51
C SER A 91 9.60 1.73 -11.41
N VAL A 92 9.30 1.10 -12.54
CA VAL A 92 8.83 -0.29 -12.61
C VAL A 92 9.94 -1.26 -12.20
N GLU A 93 11.16 -1.07 -12.70
CA GLU A 93 12.32 -1.91 -12.32
C GLU A 93 12.64 -1.79 -10.82
N PHE A 94 12.50 -0.61 -10.22
CA PHE A 94 12.63 -0.44 -8.77
C PHE A 94 11.60 -1.26 -7.99
N ILE A 95 10.35 -1.29 -8.46
CA ILE A 95 9.28 -2.10 -7.83
C ILE A 95 9.57 -3.59 -8.00
N LYS A 96 9.93 -4.06 -9.20
CA LYS A 96 10.28 -5.45 -9.45
C LYS A 96 11.42 -5.93 -8.55
N LYS A 97 12.46 -5.11 -8.40
CA LYS A 97 13.58 -5.43 -7.50
C LYS A 97 13.14 -5.49 -6.03
N ALA A 98 12.25 -4.58 -5.60
CA ALA A 98 11.71 -4.60 -4.25
C ALA A 98 10.89 -5.88 -3.99
N VAL A 99 10.04 -6.27 -4.93
CA VAL A 99 9.25 -7.51 -4.84
C VAL A 99 10.18 -8.72 -4.74
N HIS A 100 11.16 -8.81 -5.62
CA HIS A 100 12.12 -9.91 -5.59
C HIS A 100 12.84 -10.03 -4.23
N LEU A 101 13.27 -8.91 -3.64
CA LEU A 101 13.92 -8.91 -2.33
C LEU A 101 12.97 -9.34 -1.19
N ALA A 102 11.70 -8.98 -1.30
CA ALA A 102 10.68 -9.42 -0.35
C ALA A 102 10.40 -10.92 -0.46
N GLU A 103 10.30 -11.45 -1.70
CA GLU A 103 10.04 -12.87 -1.95
C GLU A 103 11.17 -13.79 -1.43
N ILE A 104 12.42 -13.35 -1.55
CA ILE A 104 13.56 -14.10 -0.99
C ILE A 104 13.83 -13.80 0.49
N GLY A 105 12.98 -13.03 1.15
CA GLY A 105 13.06 -12.73 2.59
C GLY A 105 14.20 -11.80 2.99
N CYS A 106 14.77 -11.02 2.06
CA CYS A 106 15.80 -10.04 2.35
C CYS A 106 15.26 -8.74 2.96
N ILE A 107 13.98 -8.45 2.77
CA ILE A 107 13.29 -7.30 3.36
C ILE A 107 11.94 -7.72 3.94
N ASP A 108 11.51 -7.06 5.00
CA ASP A 108 10.26 -7.36 5.72
C ASP A 108 9.03 -6.70 5.10
N GLY A 109 9.22 -5.65 4.29
CA GLY A 109 8.11 -4.92 3.69
C GLY A 109 8.55 -3.87 2.67
N ILE A 110 7.60 -3.44 1.86
CA ILE A 110 7.82 -2.46 0.80
C ILE A 110 7.02 -1.20 1.11
N VAL A 111 7.70 -0.05 1.11
CA VAL A 111 7.08 1.28 1.18
C VAL A 111 7.26 1.96 -0.17
N THR A 112 6.18 2.22 -0.88
CA THR A 112 6.22 2.78 -2.22
C THR A 112 6.19 4.30 -2.20
N ALA A 113 7.08 4.93 -2.97
CA ALA A 113 6.98 6.33 -3.34
C ALA A 113 6.12 6.49 -4.61
N PRO A 114 5.56 7.68 -4.88
CA PRO A 114 4.64 7.89 -6.00
C PRO A 114 5.26 7.52 -7.36
N ILE A 115 4.50 6.79 -8.17
CA ILE A 115 4.79 6.56 -9.59
C ILE A 115 3.99 7.52 -10.47
N ASN A 116 4.45 7.75 -11.69
CA ASN A 116 3.70 8.49 -12.69
C ASN A 116 3.06 7.50 -13.67
N LYS A 117 1.71 7.47 -13.71
CA LYS A 117 0.96 6.53 -14.57
C LYS A 117 1.21 6.75 -16.06
N GLU A 118 1.34 8.00 -16.49
CA GLU A 118 1.67 8.35 -17.87
C GLU A 118 3.07 7.83 -18.23
N ALA A 119 4.07 8.07 -17.39
CA ALA A 119 5.44 7.63 -17.60
C ALA A 119 5.56 6.10 -17.68
N ILE A 120 4.89 5.34 -16.77
CA ILE A 120 4.92 3.88 -16.84
C ILE A 120 4.20 3.34 -18.09
N ASN A 121 3.10 3.99 -18.52
CA ASN A 121 2.43 3.63 -19.77
C ASN A 121 3.32 3.89 -20.99
N MET A 122 4.04 5.03 -21.02
CA MET A 122 5.04 5.32 -22.05
C MET A 122 6.15 4.27 -22.13
N ALA A 123 6.47 3.65 -20.98
CA ALA A 123 7.43 2.54 -20.88
C ALA A 123 6.81 1.16 -21.21
N GLY A 124 5.56 1.10 -21.65
CA GLY A 124 4.88 -0.15 -21.98
C GLY A 124 4.31 -0.92 -20.79
N CYS A 125 4.22 -0.32 -19.61
CA CYS A 125 3.68 -0.92 -18.41
C CYS A 125 2.26 -0.38 -18.12
N HIS A 126 1.24 -1.20 -18.35
CA HIS A 126 -0.17 -0.77 -18.36
C HIS A 126 -0.93 -1.17 -17.09
N TYR A 127 -0.39 -0.84 -15.91
CA TYR A 127 -1.08 -1.06 -14.63
C TYR A 127 -1.78 0.22 -14.14
N PRO A 128 -2.97 0.11 -13.54
CA PRO A 128 -3.68 1.24 -12.95
C PRO A 128 -2.94 1.90 -11.77
N GLY A 129 -2.11 1.12 -11.08
CA GLY A 129 -1.35 1.59 -9.93
C GLY A 129 -0.49 0.50 -9.29
N HIS A 130 0.03 0.79 -8.11
CA HIS A 130 0.88 -0.14 -7.34
C HIS A 130 0.16 -1.42 -6.96
N THR A 131 -1.12 -1.35 -6.57
CA THR A 131 -1.86 -2.50 -6.06
C THR A 131 -1.93 -3.62 -7.08
N GLU A 132 -2.29 -3.30 -8.31
CA GLU A 132 -2.43 -4.26 -9.40
C GLU A 132 -1.05 -4.77 -9.84
N LEU A 133 -0.07 -3.88 -9.96
CA LEU A 133 1.30 -4.26 -10.30
C LEU A 133 1.91 -5.20 -9.25
N LEU A 134 1.77 -4.88 -7.97
CA LEU A 134 2.30 -5.71 -6.89
C LEU A 134 1.58 -7.07 -6.82
N ALA A 135 0.25 -7.09 -6.99
CA ALA A 135 -0.52 -8.32 -7.01
C ALA A 135 -0.10 -9.26 -8.15
N ASP A 136 0.17 -8.70 -9.34
CA ASP A 136 0.63 -9.47 -10.50
C ASP A 136 2.05 -10.01 -10.27
N LEU A 137 2.99 -9.15 -9.88
CA LEU A 137 4.38 -9.53 -9.62
C LEU A 137 4.54 -10.62 -8.55
N THR A 138 3.66 -10.62 -7.54
CA THR A 138 3.68 -11.62 -6.45
C THR A 138 2.79 -12.83 -6.72
N ASN A 139 2.13 -12.91 -7.87
CA ASN A 139 1.11 -13.92 -8.18
C ASN A 139 0.04 -14.05 -7.06
N ALA A 140 -0.30 -12.92 -6.43
CA ALA A 140 -1.22 -12.90 -5.32
C ALA A 140 -2.66 -13.21 -5.78
N LYS A 141 -3.22 -14.33 -5.31
CA LYS A 141 -4.61 -14.72 -5.62
C LYS A 141 -5.63 -13.72 -5.10
N GLU A 142 -5.28 -13.03 -4.02
CA GLU A 142 -6.15 -12.07 -3.35
C GLU A 142 -5.34 -10.89 -2.79
N SER A 143 -5.88 -9.72 -2.99
CA SER A 143 -5.35 -8.48 -2.43
C SER A 143 -6.49 -7.62 -1.90
N GLY A 144 -6.19 -6.71 -0.99
CA GLY A 144 -7.15 -5.76 -0.42
C GLY A 144 -6.47 -4.49 0.01
N MET A 145 -7.20 -3.37 -0.03
CA MET A 145 -6.72 -2.08 0.45
C MET A 145 -7.16 -1.88 1.89
N MET A 146 -6.21 -1.62 2.79
CA MET A 146 -6.48 -1.25 4.17
C MET A 146 -5.89 0.13 4.44
N ILE A 147 -6.70 1.06 4.95
CA ILE A 147 -6.21 2.33 5.50
C ILE A 147 -5.98 2.16 6.99
N VAL A 148 -4.85 2.67 7.45
CA VAL A 148 -4.46 2.67 8.86
C VAL A 148 -4.20 4.11 9.30
N GLY A 149 -4.88 4.55 10.35
CA GLY A 149 -4.70 5.88 10.93
C GLY A 149 -4.96 5.86 12.42
N GLY A 150 -3.93 6.11 13.22
CA GLY A 150 -4.03 5.99 14.67
C GLY A 150 -4.56 4.63 15.11
N PRO A 151 -5.66 4.56 15.89
CA PRO A 151 -6.27 3.30 16.31
C PRO A 151 -7.13 2.63 15.23
N LEU A 152 -7.49 3.35 14.15
CA LEU A 152 -8.40 2.85 13.13
C LEU A 152 -7.67 2.03 12.08
N ARG A 153 -8.29 0.92 11.66
CA ARG A 153 -7.90 0.07 10.55
C ARG A 153 -9.14 -0.25 9.74
N ILE A 154 -9.18 0.21 8.50
CA ILE A 154 -10.37 0.13 7.64
C ILE A 154 -10.03 -0.66 6.39
N MET A 155 -10.62 -1.85 6.24
CA MET A 155 -10.52 -2.65 5.03
C MET A 155 -11.66 -2.28 4.07
N PHE A 156 -11.30 -1.97 2.83
CA PHE A 156 -12.29 -1.63 1.81
C PHE A 156 -12.82 -2.87 1.11
N VAL A 157 -14.14 -2.91 0.88
CA VAL A 157 -14.80 -3.91 0.05
C VAL A 157 -14.72 -3.52 -1.43
N THR A 158 -14.82 -2.21 -1.70
CA THR A 158 -14.72 -1.63 -3.05
C THR A 158 -13.83 -0.40 -3.02
N THR A 159 -13.10 -0.15 -4.12
CA THR A 159 -12.23 1.02 -4.30
C THR A 159 -12.41 1.60 -5.69
N HIS A 160 -12.32 2.94 -5.82
CA HIS A 160 -12.33 3.66 -7.09
C HIS A 160 -13.55 3.39 -7.99
N VAL A 161 -14.72 3.24 -7.39
CA VAL A 161 -15.99 3.03 -8.11
C VAL A 161 -16.91 4.24 -7.94
N ALA A 162 -17.76 4.52 -8.94
CA ALA A 162 -18.77 5.56 -8.83
C ALA A 162 -19.82 5.17 -7.78
N ILE A 163 -20.30 6.13 -6.99
CA ILE A 163 -21.31 5.89 -5.94
C ILE A 163 -22.56 5.21 -6.50
N LYS A 164 -23.03 5.62 -7.68
CA LYS A 164 -24.19 5.04 -8.36
C LYS A 164 -24.09 3.55 -8.68
N ASP A 165 -22.85 3.03 -8.74
CA ASP A 165 -22.58 1.63 -9.11
C ASP A 165 -22.25 0.75 -7.89
N LEU A 166 -22.14 1.34 -6.70
CA LEU A 166 -21.74 0.64 -5.47
C LEU A 166 -22.64 -0.55 -5.13
N SER A 167 -23.95 -0.32 -5.11
CA SER A 167 -24.93 -1.36 -4.78
C SER A 167 -24.85 -2.55 -5.73
N LYS A 168 -24.63 -2.31 -7.03
CA LYS A 168 -24.51 -3.37 -8.06
C LYS A 168 -23.22 -4.18 -7.93
N LEU A 169 -22.15 -3.54 -7.45
CA LEU A 169 -20.83 -4.15 -7.33
C LEU A 169 -20.64 -4.87 -5.99
N LEU A 170 -21.52 -4.62 -5.02
CA LEU A 170 -21.46 -5.23 -3.71
C LEU A 170 -21.99 -6.67 -3.79
N THR A 171 -21.13 -7.64 -3.48
CA THR A 171 -21.49 -9.06 -3.43
C THR A 171 -21.07 -9.67 -2.11
N GLN A 172 -21.79 -10.72 -1.67
CA GLN A 172 -21.46 -11.47 -0.47
C GLN A 172 -19.99 -11.93 -0.48
N ALA A 173 -19.53 -12.49 -1.59
CA ALA A 173 -18.15 -12.98 -1.73
C ALA A 173 -17.09 -11.87 -1.54
N LYS A 174 -17.33 -10.64 -2.04
CA LYS A 174 -16.41 -9.51 -1.84
C LYS A 174 -16.34 -9.08 -0.37
N ILE A 175 -17.47 -9.09 0.34
CA ILE A 175 -17.53 -8.73 1.75
C ILE A 175 -16.84 -9.80 2.60
N GLU A 176 -17.13 -11.09 2.36
CA GLU A 176 -16.45 -12.19 3.04
C GLU A 176 -14.93 -12.15 2.82
N LYS A 177 -14.49 -11.85 1.58
CA LYS A 177 -13.07 -11.64 1.27
C LYS A 177 -12.48 -10.50 2.10
N ALA A 178 -13.15 -9.34 2.14
CA ALA A 178 -12.67 -8.18 2.89
C ALA A 178 -12.58 -8.47 4.41
N ILE A 179 -13.60 -9.11 4.99
CA ILE A 179 -13.59 -9.53 6.40
C ILE A 179 -12.44 -10.50 6.68
N ARG A 180 -12.22 -11.49 5.81
CA ARG A 180 -11.15 -12.47 5.96
C ARG A 180 -9.76 -11.83 5.83
N LEU A 181 -9.55 -10.95 4.84
CA LEU A 181 -8.28 -10.22 4.69
C LEU A 181 -8.02 -9.30 5.88
N ALA A 182 -9.05 -8.62 6.40
CA ALA A 182 -8.94 -7.82 7.62
C ALA A 182 -8.53 -8.70 8.82
N HIS A 183 -9.16 -9.85 8.99
CA HIS A 183 -8.83 -10.79 10.06
C HIS A 183 -7.38 -11.29 9.96
N GLN A 184 -6.95 -11.68 8.75
CA GLN A 184 -5.57 -12.13 8.51
C GLN A 184 -4.54 -11.02 8.78
N ALA A 185 -4.80 -9.78 8.34
CA ALA A 185 -3.92 -8.67 8.63
C ALA A 185 -3.84 -8.38 10.13
N LEU A 186 -4.98 -8.33 10.83
CA LEU A 186 -5.02 -8.06 12.26
C LEU A 186 -4.33 -9.14 13.09
N THR A 187 -4.46 -10.40 12.71
CA THR A 187 -3.78 -11.51 13.42
C THR A 187 -2.31 -11.62 13.05
N GLY A 188 -1.98 -11.58 11.76
CA GLY A 188 -0.62 -11.82 11.27
C GLY A 188 0.29 -10.60 11.41
N LEU A 189 -0.14 -9.41 10.95
CA LEU A 189 0.70 -8.21 10.97
C LEU A 189 0.63 -7.46 12.30
N TYR A 190 -0.53 -7.43 12.96
CA TYR A 190 -0.72 -6.69 14.21
C TYR A 190 -0.67 -7.57 15.47
N GLY A 191 -0.59 -8.89 15.32
CA GLY A 191 -0.50 -9.82 16.45
C GLY A 191 -1.75 -9.87 17.34
N ILE A 192 -2.91 -9.42 16.88
CA ILE A 192 -4.15 -9.39 17.64
C ILE A 192 -4.79 -10.77 17.62
N LYS A 193 -4.72 -11.51 18.72
CA LYS A 193 -5.15 -12.92 18.78
C LYS A 193 -6.65 -13.14 18.47
N LYS A 194 -7.53 -12.20 18.86
CA LYS A 194 -8.99 -12.28 18.68
C LYS A 194 -9.51 -10.92 18.17
N PRO A 195 -9.21 -10.55 16.91
CA PRO A 195 -9.65 -9.26 16.38
C PRO A 195 -11.17 -9.22 16.24
N ARG A 196 -11.77 -8.12 16.68
CA ARG A 196 -13.19 -7.82 16.49
C ARG A 196 -13.32 -6.90 15.29
N ILE A 197 -14.11 -7.31 14.30
CA ILE A 197 -14.27 -6.60 13.03
C ILE A 197 -15.66 -6.01 12.97
N GLY A 198 -15.77 -4.69 13.01
CA GLY A 198 -17.01 -3.99 12.76
C GLY A 198 -17.33 -3.97 11.27
N VAL A 199 -18.51 -4.41 10.88
CA VAL A 199 -18.97 -4.39 9.50
C VAL A 199 -19.86 -3.17 9.30
N ALA A 200 -19.40 -2.20 8.51
CA ALA A 200 -20.19 -1.01 8.21
C ALA A 200 -21.35 -1.33 7.24
N ALA A 201 -22.50 -0.73 7.50
CA ALA A 201 -23.63 -0.73 6.58
C ALA A 201 -23.32 0.15 5.35
N LEU A 202 -24.01 -0.11 4.26
CA LEU A 202 -23.96 0.71 3.04
C LEU A 202 -24.90 1.91 3.13
N ASN A 203 -26.13 1.65 3.57
CA ASN A 203 -27.19 2.65 3.59
C ASN A 203 -27.26 3.41 4.93
N PRO A 204 -27.79 4.65 4.95
CA PRO A 204 -28.04 5.37 6.18
C PRO A 204 -28.87 4.52 7.16
N HIS A 205 -28.57 4.62 8.45
CA HIS A 205 -29.25 3.86 9.52
C HIS A 205 -29.30 2.34 9.31
N ALA A 206 -28.32 1.79 8.57
CA ALA A 206 -28.27 0.39 8.17
C ALA A 206 -29.54 -0.07 7.41
N GLY A 207 -30.04 0.81 6.52
CA GLY A 207 -31.21 0.54 5.69
C GLY A 207 -32.56 0.68 6.37
N GLU A 208 -32.61 0.88 7.72
CA GLU A 208 -33.83 1.07 8.52
C GLU A 208 -34.97 0.11 8.12
N HIS A 209 -34.71 -1.18 8.28
CA HIS A 209 -35.62 -2.28 7.90
C HIS A 209 -36.08 -2.27 6.42
N GLY A 210 -35.25 -1.71 5.51
CA GLY A 210 -35.51 -1.68 4.09
C GLY A 210 -36.06 -0.36 3.57
N LEU A 211 -36.23 0.65 4.42
CA LEU A 211 -36.74 1.97 4.03
C LEU A 211 -35.75 2.68 3.08
N PHE A 212 -34.45 2.56 3.34
CA PHE A 212 -33.38 3.21 2.57
C PHE A 212 -32.55 2.25 1.72
N GLY A 213 -33.04 1.04 1.50
CA GLY A 213 -32.35 -0.02 0.76
C GLY A 213 -32.33 -1.34 1.54
N ASN A 214 -32.01 -2.41 0.84
CA ASN A 214 -32.05 -3.75 1.42
C ASN A 214 -30.74 -4.52 1.28
N GLU A 215 -29.64 -3.84 0.91
CA GLU A 215 -28.32 -4.43 0.72
C GLU A 215 -27.79 -5.02 2.04
N GLU A 216 -28.13 -4.41 3.18
CA GLU A 216 -27.77 -4.93 4.49
C GLU A 216 -28.34 -6.31 4.73
N ALA A 217 -29.63 -6.48 4.49
CA ALA A 217 -30.34 -7.76 4.69
C ALA A 217 -29.97 -8.81 3.64
N ARG A 218 -29.82 -8.40 2.37
CA ARG A 218 -29.63 -9.32 1.24
C ARG A 218 -28.18 -9.73 1.04
N VAL A 219 -27.22 -8.88 1.34
CA VAL A 219 -25.81 -9.07 0.97
C VAL A 219 -24.90 -8.97 2.16
N ILE A 220 -24.99 -7.90 2.99
CA ILE A 220 -23.97 -7.62 4.01
C ILE A 220 -24.15 -8.56 5.21
N LEU A 221 -25.37 -8.70 5.73
CA LEU A 221 -25.65 -9.58 6.85
C LEU A 221 -25.34 -11.06 6.56
N PRO A 222 -25.73 -11.63 5.40
CA PRO A 222 -25.32 -12.99 5.03
C PRO A 222 -23.80 -13.19 5.01
N ALA A 223 -23.05 -12.21 4.48
CA ALA A 223 -21.58 -12.26 4.43
C ALA A 223 -20.96 -12.23 5.84
N ALA A 224 -21.48 -11.35 6.71
CA ALA A 224 -21.04 -11.27 8.10
C ALA A 224 -21.30 -12.59 8.84
N ARG A 225 -22.50 -13.16 8.69
CA ARG A 225 -22.88 -14.45 9.29
C ARG A 225 -22.05 -15.61 8.77
N ALA A 226 -21.77 -15.67 7.47
CA ALA A 226 -20.88 -16.66 6.89
C ALA A 226 -19.44 -16.55 7.45
N SER A 227 -18.96 -15.34 7.71
CA SER A 227 -17.66 -15.09 8.34
C SER A 227 -17.67 -15.51 9.82
N GLN A 228 -18.74 -15.22 10.56
CA GLN A 228 -18.93 -15.68 11.95
C GLN A 228 -18.92 -17.21 12.05
N ALA A 229 -19.59 -17.90 11.14
CA ALA A 229 -19.61 -19.36 11.08
C ALA A 229 -18.21 -19.98 10.87
N ARG A 230 -17.26 -19.20 10.32
CA ARG A 230 -15.84 -19.58 10.19
C ARG A 230 -14.99 -19.14 11.38
N GLY A 231 -15.59 -18.69 12.47
CA GLY A 231 -14.89 -18.29 13.69
C GLY A 231 -14.33 -16.87 13.70
N ILE A 232 -14.65 -16.02 12.71
CA ILE A 232 -14.24 -14.64 12.69
C ILE A 232 -15.24 -13.79 13.51
N LEU A 233 -14.74 -12.98 14.44
CA LEU A 233 -15.56 -12.09 15.25
C LEU A 233 -15.98 -10.85 14.46
N ALA A 234 -16.84 -11.03 13.47
CA ALA A 234 -17.43 -9.94 12.69
C ALA A 234 -18.76 -9.51 13.32
N SER A 235 -19.08 -8.20 13.32
CA SER A 235 -20.39 -7.73 13.76
C SER A 235 -21.44 -7.94 12.66
N ASP A 236 -22.72 -7.94 13.02
CA ASP A 236 -23.78 -7.66 12.07
C ASP A 236 -23.58 -6.22 11.51
N PRO A 237 -24.22 -5.86 10.36
CA PRO A 237 -24.09 -4.52 9.79
C PRO A 237 -24.46 -3.44 10.79
N GLN A 238 -23.54 -2.48 11.00
CA GLN A 238 -23.74 -1.34 11.88
C GLN A 238 -23.81 -0.04 11.07
N PRO A 239 -24.66 0.92 11.46
CA PRO A 239 -24.65 2.25 10.84
C PRO A 239 -23.24 2.85 10.88
N ALA A 240 -22.74 3.32 9.74
CA ALA A 240 -21.36 3.79 9.62
C ALA A 240 -21.05 4.98 10.55
N ASP A 241 -22.04 5.83 10.82
CA ASP A 241 -21.96 6.96 11.75
C ASP A 241 -21.90 6.56 13.23
N LYS A 242 -22.26 5.31 13.56
CA LYS A 242 -22.30 4.79 14.93
C LYS A 242 -21.25 3.72 15.20
N ILE A 243 -20.56 3.22 14.19
CA ILE A 243 -19.64 2.08 14.32
C ILE A 243 -18.50 2.33 15.32
N GLY A 244 -18.04 3.57 15.46
CA GLY A 244 -17.05 3.95 16.46
C GLY A 244 -17.58 4.06 17.88
N ARG A 245 -18.91 4.10 18.08
CA ARG A 245 -19.55 4.18 19.39
C ARG A 245 -19.91 2.81 19.96
N ALA A 246 -19.95 1.78 19.13
CA ALA A 246 -20.29 0.41 19.54
C ALA A 246 -19.17 -0.30 20.33
N HIS A 247 -18.08 0.39 20.62
CA HIS A 247 -16.87 -0.18 21.24
C HIS A 247 -16.46 0.57 22.53
N VAL A 248 -17.34 1.36 23.11
CA VAL A 248 -17.17 1.96 24.44
C VAL A 248 -17.81 1.07 25.50
#